data_d0f056a6639a20f94846d2dadf51d7ee
#
_entry.id   d0f056a6639a20f94846d2dadf51d7ee
#
_cell.length_a   1.000
_cell.length_b   1.000
_cell.length_c   1.000
_cell.angle_alpha   90.00
_cell.angle_beta   90.00
_cell.angle_gamma   90.00
#
_symmetry.space_group_name_H-M   'P 1'
#
loop_
_entity.id
_entity.type
_entity.pdbx_description
1 polymer ?
#
loop_
_entity_poly.entity_id
_entity_poly.type
_entity_poly.pdbx_seq_one_letter_code
_entity_poly.pdbx_strand_id
1 'polypeptide(L)'
;VNSVRLHGQVVFVDLRDRYGKTQVVFNADDLRSDFDQIKKLSLEDVLSVSGKVQNREKSLVNSEIATGEIEVYATSVDVLNFAEPLPFTISDRDSAEEDLRLKYRYLELRTDELQNNLHIRHLAYQSVRNYLSENNFLEIETPVLMKSTPEGARDYLVPSRVHPGKFYALP
;
A
#
# COMPACT_ATOMS: atom_id res chain seq x y z
N VAL A 1 10.84 -1.22 1.22
CA VAL A 1 11.69 -0.67 2.30
C VAL A 1 10.93 0.42 3.04
N ASN A 2 10.81 0.30 4.36
CA ASN A 2 10.09 1.27 5.19
C ASN A 2 11.06 2.20 5.96
N SER A 3 12.21 1.66 6.37
CA SER A 3 13.30 2.44 6.99
C SER A 3 14.65 1.77 6.72
N VAL A 4 15.72 2.56 6.72
CA VAL A 4 17.10 2.09 6.60
C VAL A 4 17.95 2.75 7.67
N ARG A 5 18.73 1.96 8.40
CA ARG A 5 19.63 2.44 9.45
C ARG A 5 21.00 1.78 9.27
N LEU A 6 22.03 2.58 9.10
CA LEU A 6 23.41 2.12 8.94
C LEU A 6 24.17 2.22 10.27
N HIS A 7 24.74 1.12 10.72
CA HIS A 7 25.60 1.04 11.90
C HIS A 7 26.91 0.30 11.57
N GLY A 8 27.94 1.05 11.20
CA GLY A 8 29.23 0.48 10.83
C GLY A 8 29.13 -0.45 9.61
N GLN A 9 29.34 -1.74 9.85
CA GLN A 9 29.26 -2.78 8.81
C GLN A 9 27.93 -3.54 8.80
N VAL A 10 26.91 -3.01 9.46
CA VAL A 10 25.57 -3.61 9.50
C VAL A 10 24.54 -2.59 9.04
N VAL A 11 23.65 -3.02 8.16
CA VAL A 11 22.49 -2.24 7.73
C VAL A 11 21.22 -2.92 8.24
N PHE A 12 20.41 -2.17 8.97
CA PHE A 12 19.10 -2.59 9.41
C PHE A 12 18.04 -1.99 8.49
N VAL A 13 17.18 -2.83 7.95
CA VAL A 13 16.07 -2.43 7.09
C VAL A 13 14.78 -2.94 7.68
N ASP A 14 13.82 -2.03 7.92
CA ASP A 14 12.46 -2.47 8.18
C ASP A 14 11.78 -2.71 6.82
N LEU A 15 11.56 -3.96 6.49
CA LEU A 15 10.88 -4.37 5.27
C LEU A 15 9.39 -4.49 5.56
N ARG A 16 8.57 -3.78 4.79
CA ARG A 16 7.11 -3.78 4.93
C ARG A 16 6.49 -4.57 3.79
N ASP A 17 5.57 -5.45 4.14
CA ASP A 17 4.68 -6.11 3.22
C ASP A 17 3.20 -5.81 3.57
N ARG A 18 2.26 -6.59 2.99
CA ARG A 18 0.83 -6.44 3.28
C ARG A 18 0.43 -6.89 4.70
N TYR A 19 1.27 -7.63 5.40
CA TYR A 19 0.98 -8.19 6.72
C TYR A 19 1.62 -7.39 7.86
N GLY A 20 2.60 -6.56 7.55
CA GLY A 20 3.26 -5.72 8.54
C GLY A 20 4.70 -5.39 8.19
N LYS A 21 5.49 -5.20 9.22
CA LYS A 21 6.90 -4.82 9.12
C LYS A 21 7.78 -5.87 9.80
N THR A 22 8.90 -6.23 9.18
CA THR A 22 9.90 -7.12 9.76
C THR A 22 11.28 -6.50 9.59
N GLN A 23 12.09 -6.50 10.63
CA GLN A 23 13.47 -6.05 10.54
C GLN A 23 14.32 -7.10 9.85
N VAL A 24 15.09 -6.65 8.87
CA VAL A 24 16.12 -7.42 8.17
C VAL A 24 17.48 -6.85 8.53
N VAL A 25 18.42 -7.73 8.83
CA VAL A 25 19.81 -7.39 9.17
C VAL A 25 20.72 -7.84 8.04
N PHE A 26 21.43 -6.88 7.46
CA PHE A 26 22.44 -7.12 6.43
C PHE A 26 23.81 -6.87 7.02
N ASN A 27 24.66 -7.90 7.02
CA ASN A 27 26.03 -7.83 7.50
C ASN A 27 27.00 -7.79 6.32
N ALA A 28 27.96 -6.87 6.34
CA ALA A 28 28.97 -6.74 5.30
C ALA A 28 29.82 -8.02 5.11
N ASP A 29 30.08 -8.76 6.17
CA ASP A 29 30.87 -10.00 6.10
C ASP A 29 30.15 -11.10 5.33
N ASP A 30 28.81 -11.16 5.43
CA ASP A 30 27.99 -12.19 4.80
C ASP A 30 27.62 -11.83 3.35
N LEU A 31 27.49 -10.53 3.03
CA LEU A 31 26.96 -10.01 1.76
C LEU A 31 27.96 -9.06 1.04
N ARG A 32 29.22 -9.44 1.00
CA ARG A 32 30.33 -8.59 0.50
C ARG A 32 30.08 -8.01 -0.88
N SER A 33 29.52 -8.79 -1.82
CA SER A 33 29.24 -8.35 -3.19
C SER A 33 28.11 -7.34 -3.27
N ASP A 34 27.14 -7.41 -2.39
CA ASP A 34 25.89 -6.67 -2.48
C ASP A 34 25.82 -5.50 -1.47
N PHE A 35 26.77 -5.47 -0.53
CA PHE A 35 26.75 -4.52 0.58
C PHE A 35 26.80 -3.05 0.14
N ASP A 36 27.50 -2.72 -0.93
CA ASP A 36 27.55 -1.37 -1.48
C ASP A 36 26.21 -0.95 -2.14
N GLN A 37 25.46 -1.91 -2.64
CA GLN A 37 24.10 -1.69 -3.13
C GLN A 37 23.12 -1.53 -1.97
N ILE A 38 23.27 -2.35 -0.93
CA ILE A 38 22.44 -2.29 0.29
C ILE A 38 22.56 -0.93 0.99
N LYS A 39 23.76 -0.34 1.03
CA LYS A 39 23.97 1.01 1.60
C LYS A 39 23.24 2.12 0.83
N LYS A 40 22.89 1.90 -0.43
CA LYS A 40 22.19 2.87 -1.29
C LYS A 40 20.67 2.74 -1.23
N LEU A 41 20.18 1.75 -0.47
CA LEU A 41 18.74 1.55 -0.33
C LEU A 41 18.07 2.80 0.26
N SER A 42 16.91 3.10 -0.27
CA SER A 42 16.06 4.20 0.12
C SER A 42 14.64 3.74 0.44
N LEU A 43 13.83 4.68 0.90
CA LEU A 43 12.43 4.40 1.21
C LEU A 43 11.69 3.93 -0.05
N GLU A 44 10.83 2.96 0.12
CA GLU A 44 9.98 2.34 -0.91
C GLU A 44 10.71 1.51 -1.97
N ASP A 45 12.01 1.31 -1.87
CA ASP A 45 12.71 0.29 -2.66
C ASP A 45 12.08 -1.08 -2.42
N VAL A 46 12.03 -1.90 -3.45
CA VAL A 46 11.43 -3.24 -3.41
C VAL A 46 12.53 -4.28 -3.40
N LEU A 47 12.51 -5.13 -2.39
CA LEU A 47 13.52 -6.14 -2.16
C LEU A 47 12.90 -7.54 -2.08
N SER A 48 13.66 -8.53 -2.55
CA SER A 48 13.47 -9.94 -2.19
C SER A 48 14.65 -10.36 -1.31
N VAL A 49 14.36 -10.88 -0.13
CA VAL A 49 15.40 -11.24 0.85
C VAL A 49 15.21 -12.70 1.27
N SER A 50 16.29 -13.46 1.25
CA SER A 50 16.36 -14.77 1.90
C SER A 50 17.29 -14.69 3.10
N GLY A 51 16.92 -15.38 4.18
CA GLY A 51 17.71 -15.29 5.40
C GLY A 51 17.24 -16.23 6.49
N LYS A 52 17.90 -16.14 7.65
CA LYS A 52 17.57 -16.92 8.84
C LYS A 52 16.82 -16.04 9.84
N VAL A 53 15.68 -16.52 10.31
CA VAL A 53 14.94 -15.89 11.39
C VAL A 53 15.64 -16.18 12.71
N GLN A 54 15.88 -15.14 13.50
CA GLN A 54 16.46 -15.22 14.83
C GLN A 54 15.67 -14.38 15.81
N ASN A 55 15.69 -14.77 17.09
CA ASN A 55 15.12 -13.95 18.14
C ASN A 55 16.07 -12.77 18.42
N ARG A 56 15.48 -11.61 18.64
CA ARG A 56 16.24 -10.45 19.14
C ARG A 56 16.62 -10.65 20.58
N GLU A 57 17.70 -10.01 21.00
CA GLU A 57 18.01 -9.87 22.40
C GLU A 57 16.86 -9.18 23.14
N LYS A 58 16.59 -9.60 24.37
CA LYS A 58 15.47 -9.07 25.18
C LYS A 58 15.47 -7.53 25.29
N SER A 59 16.64 -6.92 25.28
CA SER A 59 16.84 -5.47 25.34
C SER A 59 16.52 -4.74 24.02
N LEU A 60 16.45 -5.49 22.89
CA LEU A 60 16.25 -4.98 21.54
C LEU A 60 14.86 -5.33 20.96
N VAL A 61 14.01 -5.96 21.76
CA VAL A 61 12.62 -6.26 21.36
C VAL A 61 11.87 -4.95 21.11
N ASN A 62 11.21 -4.89 19.96
CA ASN A 62 10.38 -3.74 19.59
C ASN A 62 8.89 -4.09 19.68
N SER A 63 8.21 -3.64 20.72
CA SER A 63 6.79 -3.89 20.95
C SER A 63 5.84 -3.16 19.98
N GLU A 64 6.34 -2.21 19.19
CA GLU A 64 5.52 -1.44 18.25
C GLU A 64 5.20 -2.19 16.94
N ILE A 65 5.92 -3.28 16.66
CA ILE A 65 5.68 -4.10 15.47
C ILE A 65 5.38 -5.56 15.87
N ALA A 66 4.48 -6.19 15.14
CA ALA A 66 4.03 -7.55 15.45
C ALA A 66 5.18 -8.59 15.42
N THR A 67 6.21 -8.35 14.61
CA THR A 67 7.40 -9.21 14.50
C THR A 67 8.56 -8.71 15.37
N GLY A 68 8.30 -7.87 16.38
CA GLY A 68 9.34 -7.18 17.13
C GLY A 68 10.25 -8.04 18.00
N GLU A 69 9.88 -9.30 18.25
CA GLU A 69 10.70 -10.28 18.97
C GLU A 69 11.74 -10.98 18.08
N ILE A 70 11.58 -10.88 16.78
CA ILE A 70 12.43 -11.56 15.79
C ILE A 70 13.05 -10.57 14.80
N GLU A 71 14.08 -11.03 14.11
CA GLU A 71 14.69 -10.35 12.97
C GLU A 71 15.19 -11.37 11.94
N VAL A 72 15.36 -10.96 10.71
CA VAL A 72 15.85 -11.81 9.62
C VAL A 72 17.28 -11.44 9.29
N TYR A 73 18.24 -12.34 9.58
CA TYR A 73 19.60 -12.21 9.11
C TYR A 73 19.68 -12.64 7.64
N ALA A 74 19.90 -11.67 6.77
CA ALA A 74 19.92 -11.88 5.33
C ALA A 74 21.14 -12.72 4.91
N THR A 75 20.90 -13.74 4.08
CA THR A 75 21.93 -14.53 3.41
C THR A 75 22.01 -14.20 1.92
N SER A 76 20.96 -13.65 1.36
CA SER A 76 20.94 -13.09 0.00
C SER A 76 19.90 -11.97 -0.11
N VAL A 77 20.12 -11.06 -1.02
CA VAL A 77 19.21 -9.96 -1.36
C VAL A 77 19.17 -9.77 -2.87
N ASP A 78 17.97 -9.52 -3.37
CA ASP A 78 17.73 -9.10 -4.74
C ASP A 78 16.94 -7.79 -4.71
N VAL A 79 17.49 -6.72 -5.30
CA VAL A 79 16.80 -5.43 -5.42
C VAL A 79 15.94 -5.49 -6.67
N LEU A 80 14.65 -5.70 -6.45
CA LEU A 80 13.66 -5.84 -7.54
C LEU A 80 13.37 -4.51 -8.22
N ASN A 81 13.39 -3.41 -7.45
CA ASN A 81 13.18 -2.07 -7.98
C ASN A 81 13.73 -1.00 -7.02
N PHE A 82 14.35 0.03 -7.58
CA PHE A 82 14.67 1.26 -6.88
C PHE A 82 13.52 2.26 -7.05
N ALA A 83 13.09 2.88 -5.96
CA ALA A 83 12.03 3.87 -5.98
C ALA A 83 12.59 5.27 -6.30
N GLU A 84 11.82 6.04 -7.04
CA GLU A 84 12.05 7.48 -7.14
C GLU A 84 11.77 8.17 -5.81
N PRO A 85 12.38 9.33 -5.52
CA PRO A 85 12.09 10.09 -4.32
C PRO A 85 10.60 10.39 -4.17
N LEU A 86 10.05 10.07 -3.01
CA LEU A 86 8.63 10.29 -2.75
C LEU A 86 8.31 11.78 -2.62
N PRO A 87 7.18 12.24 -3.16
CA PRO A 87 6.70 13.61 -3.00
C PRO A 87 6.29 13.94 -1.54
N PHE A 88 5.98 12.92 -0.75
CA PHE A 88 5.73 12.99 0.70
C PHE A 88 5.92 11.61 1.34
N THR A 89 6.13 11.59 2.65
CA THR A 89 6.33 10.35 3.40
C THR A 89 5.00 9.66 3.67
N ILE A 90 4.89 8.36 3.33
CA ILE A 90 3.65 7.58 3.52
C ILE A 90 3.27 7.46 5.00
N SER A 91 4.25 7.38 5.90
CA SER A 91 4.02 7.30 7.35
C SER A 91 3.60 8.61 8.00
N ASP A 92 3.77 9.74 7.32
CA ASP A 92 3.42 11.08 7.79
C ASP A 92 2.73 11.87 6.68
N ARG A 93 1.52 11.44 6.38
CA ARG A 93 0.72 12.05 5.31
C ARG A 93 0.32 13.49 5.60
N ASP A 94 0.17 13.84 6.87
CA ASP A 94 -0.33 15.16 7.29
C ASP A 94 0.73 16.26 7.12
N SER A 95 1.98 15.88 6.89
CA SER A 95 3.05 16.81 6.47
C SER A 95 2.89 17.34 5.05
N ALA A 96 2.01 16.72 4.23
CA ALA A 96 1.75 17.12 2.85
C ALA A 96 0.40 17.84 2.70
N GLU A 97 0.37 18.89 1.87
CA GLU A 97 -0.85 19.59 1.53
C GLU A 97 -1.84 18.69 0.75
N GLU A 98 -3.13 18.99 0.85
CA GLU A 98 -4.19 18.18 0.25
C GLU A 98 -4.05 18.04 -1.26
N ASP A 99 -3.72 19.10 -1.97
CA ASP A 99 -3.53 19.09 -3.42
C ASP A 99 -2.43 18.12 -3.85
N LEU A 100 -1.34 18.06 -3.09
CA LEU A 100 -0.25 17.13 -3.34
C LEU A 100 -0.68 15.68 -3.08
N ARG A 101 -1.43 15.44 -2.02
CA ARG A 101 -1.98 14.12 -1.68
C ARG A 101 -3.00 13.64 -2.72
N LEU A 102 -3.87 14.52 -3.20
CA LEU A 102 -4.82 14.20 -4.25
C LEU A 102 -4.13 13.92 -5.59
N LYS A 103 -3.08 14.66 -5.93
CA LYS A 103 -2.26 14.41 -7.13
C LYS A 103 -1.60 13.03 -7.10
N TYR A 104 -1.07 12.64 -5.94
CA TYR A 104 -0.41 11.34 -5.74
C TYR A 104 -1.28 10.40 -4.90
N ARG A 105 -2.57 10.33 -5.21
CA ARG A 105 -3.57 9.59 -4.44
C ARG A 105 -3.20 8.13 -4.20
N TYR A 106 -2.54 7.48 -5.17
CA TYR A 106 -2.07 6.10 -5.05
C TYR A 106 -1.02 5.91 -3.94
N LEU A 107 -0.23 6.94 -3.61
CA LEU A 107 0.68 6.90 -2.46
C LEU A 107 -0.09 7.14 -1.15
N GLU A 108 -0.98 8.12 -1.12
CA GLU A 108 -1.79 8.41 0.06
C GLU A 108 -2.65 7.21 0.47
N LEU A 109 -3.22 6.48 -0.48
CA LEU A 109 -3.98 5.25 -0.22
C LEU A 109 -3.16 4.11 0.43
N ARG A 110 -1.84 4.25 0.52
CA ARG A 110 -0.96 3.30 1.20
C ARG A 110 -0.72 3.63 2.66
N THR A 111 -1.25 4.76 3.16
CA THR A 111 -1.20 5.10 4.58
C THR A 111 -2.09 4.15 5.39
N ASP A 112 -1.70 3.85 6.63
CA ASP A 112 -2.42 2.90 7.49
C ASP A 112 -3.86 3.33 7.72
N GLU A 113 -4.12 4.63 7.89
CA GLU A 113 -5.46 5.18 8.05
C GLU A 113 -6.36 4.90 6.84
N LEU A 114 -5.89 5.22 5.64
CA LEU A 114 -6.71 5.02 4.43
C LEU A 114 -6.84 3.54 4.06
N GLN A 115 -5.82 2.73 4.32
CA GLN A 115 -5.93 1.26 4.20
C GLN A 115 -7.02 0.73 5.12
N ASN A 116 -7.06 1.18 6.38
CA ASN A 116 -8.11 0.80 7.33
C ASN A 116 -9.51 1.26 6.86
N ASN A 117 -9.62 2.49 6.35
CA ASN A 117 -10.87 3.01 5.81
C ASN A 117 -11.38 2.17 4.62
N LEU A 118 -10.49 1.78 3.71
CA LEU A 118 -10.83 0.89 2.60
C LEU A 118 -11.26 -0.49 3.09
N HIS A 119 -10.58 -1.02 4.11
CA HIS A 119 -10.93 -2.31 4.71
C HIS A 119 -12.31 -2.29 5.37
N ILE A 120 -12.59 -1.27 6.18
CA ILE A 120 -13.91 -1.09 6.82
C ILE A 120 -15.00 -0.97 5.75
N ARG A 121 -14.75 -0.18 4.71
CA ARG A 121 -15.70 -0.03 3.58
C ARG A 121 -15.97 -1.37 2.89
N HIS A 122 -14.92 -2.16 2.64
CA HIS A 122 -15.07 -3.50 2.06
C HIS A 122 -15.94 -4.40 2.95
N LEU A 123 -15.67 -4.44 4.27
CA LEU A 123 -16.44 -5.24 5.22
C LEU A 123 -17.92 -4.80 5.28
N ALA A 124 -18.16 -3.48 5.25
CA ALA A 124 -19.53 -2.95 5.23
C ALA A 124 -20.30 -3.41 3.98
N TYR A 125 -19.70 -3.30 2.81
CA TYR A 125 -20.31 -3.77 1.57
C TYR A 125 -20.56 -5.28 1.58
N GLN A 126 -19.59 -6.05 2.06
CA GLN A 126 -19.73 -7.51 2.17
C GLN A 126 -20.88 -7.88 3.12
N SER A 127 -21.00 -7.20 4.25
CA SER A 127 -22.06 -7.43 5.22
C SER A 127 -23.45 -7.14 4.62
N VAL A 128 -23.61 -6.03 3.90
CA VAL A 128 -24.88 -5.69 3.23
C VAL A 128 -25.24 -6.71 2.18
N ARG A 129 -24.29 -7.12 1.34
CA ARG A 129 -24.52 -8.13 0.29
C ARG A 129 -24.93 -9.48 0.88
N ASN A 130 -24.21 -9.93 1.92
CA ASN A 130 -24.52 -11.18 2.59
C ASN A 130 -25.93 -11.14 3.19
N TYR A 131 -26.26 -10.09 3.94
CA TYR A 131 -27.57 -9.90 4.57
C TYR A 131 -28.70 -9.93 3.54
N LEU A 132 -28.58 -9.18 2.45
CA LEU A 132 -29.59 -9.15 1.41
C LEU A 132 -29.73 -10.52 0.70
N SER A 133 -28.61 -11.19 0.39
CA SER A 133 -28.62 -12.50 -0.23
C SER A 133 -29.27 -13.57 0.67
N GLU A 134 -29.00 -13.55 1.96
CA GLU A 134 -29.63 -14.44 2.96
C GLU A 134 -31.15 -14.22 3.07
N ASN A 135 -31.61 -13.01 2.75
CA ASN A 135 -33.03 -12.66 2.70
C ASN A 135 -33.65 -12.78 1.28
N ASN A 136 -33.01 -13.53 0.38
CA ASN A 136 -33.48 -13.83 -0.97
C ASN A 136 -33.55 -12.61 -1.90
N PHE A 137 -32.80 -11.54 -1.66
CA PHE A 137 -32.58 -10.47 -2.62
C PHE A 137 -31.47 -10.85 -3.59
N LEU A 138 -31.65 -10.48 -4.86
CA LEU A 138 -30.63 -10.67 -5.90
C LEU A 138 -29.95 -9.33 -6.20
N GLU A 139 -28.62 -9.33 -6.25
CA GLU A 139 -27.83 -8.19 -6.73
C GLU A 139 -27.86 -8.22 -8.28
N ILE A 140 -28.39 -7.17 -8.89
CA ILE A 140 -28.50 -7.04 -10.35
C ILE A 140 -27.62 -5.87 -10.79
N GLU A 141 -26.66 -6.15 -11.65
CA GLU A 141 -25.88 -5.14 -12.31
C GLU A 141 -26.69 -4.50 -13.45
N THR A 142 -26.79 -3.16 -13.41
CA THR A 142 -27.44 -2.36 -14.45
C THR A 142 -26.42 -1.53 -15.21
N PRO A 143 -26.70 -1.12 -16.47
CA PRO A 143 -25.81 -0.22 -17.21
C PRO A 143 -25.58 1.09 -16.46
N VAL A 144 -24.31 1.49 -16.34
CA VAL A 144 -23.93 2.79 -15.69
C VAL A 144 -24.28 3.96 -16.59
N LEU A 145 -24.07 3.84 -17.92
CA LEU A 145 -24.47 4.83 -18.92
C LEU A 145 -25.86 4.47 -19.42
N MET A 146 -26.81 5.37 -19.20
CA MET A 146 -28.20 5.16 -19.60
C MET A 146 -28.77 6.41 -20.27
N LYS A 147 -30.06 6.40 -20.64
CA LYS A 147 -30.75 7.56 -21.13
C LYS A 147 -31.08 8.47 -19.93
N SER A 148 -30.95 9.80 -20.12
CA SER A 148 -31.39 10.77 -19.11
C SER A 148 -32.87 10.55 -18.74
N THR A 149 -33.13 10.55 -17.42
CA THR A 149 -34.48 10.43 -16.85
C THR A 149 -34.92 11.79 -16.29
N PRO A 150 -36.22 12.15 -16.35
CA PRO A 150 -36.70 13.42 -15.82
C PRO A 150 -36.76 13.46 -14.28
N GLU A 151 -36.39 12.37 -13.61
CA GLU A 151 -36.52 12.19 -12.17
C GLU A 151 -35.20 12.45 -11.49
N GLY A 152 -35.14 13.46 -10.60
CA GLY A 152 -34.01 13.67 -9.70
C GLY A 152 -33.14 14.88 -9.97
N ALA A 153 -31.91 14.85 -9.52
CA ALA A 153 -30.91 15.90 -9.68
C ALA A 153 -30.42 15.98 -11.14
N ARG A 154 -29.62 17.00 -11.45
CA ARG A 154 -29.03 17.11 -12.78
C ARG A 154 -28.12 15.93 -13.09
N ASP A 155 -28.41 15.24 -14.18
CA ASP A 155 -27.60 14.18 -14.72
C ASP A 155 -26.26 14.74 -15.26
N TYR A 156 -25.20 13.92 -15.12
CA TYR A 156 -23.97 14.13 -15.87
C TYR A 156 -24.14 13.64 -17.30
N LEU A 157 -24.08 14.54 -18.30
CA LEU A 157 -24.23 14.18 -19.71
C LEU A 157 -22.88 13.75 -20.30
N VAL A 158 -22.87 12.59 -20.93
CA VAL A 158 -21.71 12.01 -21.62
C VAL A 158 -21.99 11.99 -23.11
N PRO A 159 -21.24 12.72 -23.97
CA PRO A 159 -21.44 12.70 -25.41
C PRO A 159 -21.22 11.31 -25.98
N SER A 160 -22.15 10.88 -26.86
CA SER A 160 -22.01 9.59 -27.56
C SER A 160 -20.99 9.69 -28.70
N ARG A 161 -19.99 8.84 -28.69
CA ARG A 161 -19.02 8.72 -29.80
C ARG A 161 -19.60 7.95 -31.00
N VAL A 162 -20.62 7.12 -30.77
CA VAL A 162 -21.24 6.27 -31.80
C VAL A 162 -22.40 6.98 -32.50
N HIS A 163 -23.12 7.84 -31.78
CA HIS A 163 -24.29 8.56 -32.29
C HIS A 163 -24.08 10.07 -32.18
N PRO A 164 -23.61 10.78 -33.22
CA PRO A 164 -23.37 12.20 -33.20
C PRO A 164 -24.62 12.98 -32.77
N GLY A 165 -24.47 13.97 -31.89
CA GLY A 165 -25.56 14.79 -31.37
C GLY A 165 -26.42 14.13 -30.28
N LYS A 166 -26.11 12.88 -29.89
CA LYS A 166 -26.79 12.21 -28.78
C LYS A 166 -25.89 12.10 -27.55
N PHE A 167 -26.53 11.91 -26.41
CA PHE A 167 -25.86 11.81 -25.10
C PHE A 167 -26.36 10.61 -24.33
N TYR A 168 -25.47 10.04 -23.56
CA TYR A 168 -25.78 9.20 -22.40
C TYR A 168 -25.82 10.07 -21.15
N ALA A 169 -26.35 9.52 -20.07
CA ALA A 169 -26.37 10.17 -18.76
C ALA A 169 -25.80 9.25 -17.70
N LEU A 170 -25.19 9.85 -16.69
CA LEU A 170 -24.91 9.25 -15.39
C LEU A 170 -25.90 9.89 -14.41
N PRO A 171 -26.98 9.18 -14.04
CA PRO A 171 -28.01 9.68 -13.14
C PRO A 171 -27.52 9.78 -11.69
#